data_b1dd82070d7ace3a1e7b6d69964e8996
#
_entry.id   b1dd82070d7ace3a1e7b6d69964e8996
#
_cell.length_a   1.000
_cell.length_b   1.000
_cell.length_c   1.000
_cell.angle_alpha   90.00
_cell.angle_beta   90.00
_cell.angle_gamma   90.00
#
_symmetry.space_group_name_H-M   'P 1'
#
loop_
_entity.id
_entity.type
_entity.pdbx_description
1 polymer ?
#
loop_
_entity_poly.entity_id
_entity_poly.type
_entity_poly.pdbx_seq_one_letter_code
_entity_poly.pdbx_strand_id
1 'polypeptide(L)'
;CAFLMPFVAKAQYEILPFGDVIRTPIKEKKYTDVEGTPYLIDKWSKGKVTLKNGKRYQYDSLRYNLMDDKLVFIDAGKMMHFAEPVAEFEINDGKTGNLIYKNGLPAVDALNTSSFFQIINRDKIGLYKKVSKSITESKQYGSAVVNKTFNTTYSYYSLKNGIFSKIVPNKKSILALFENKENQLNEYLKSQKVDFKNDADLEKIFTYLNK
;
A
#
# COMPACT_ATOMS: atom_id res chain seq x y z
N CYS A 1 11.34 -26.59 38.83
CA CYS A 1 10.57 -25.82 37.88
C CYS A 1 11.53 -25.04 37.00
N ALA A 2 11.73 -25.51 35.73
CA ALA A 2 12.54 -24.80 34.74
C ALA A 2 11.64 -23.78 34.03
N PHE A 3 11.96 -22.51 34.17
CA PHE A 3 11.29 -21.40 33.47
C PHE A 3 11.79 -21.36 32.01
N LEU A 4 11.00 -21.85 31.07
CA LEU A 4 11.24 -21.67 29.66
C LEU A 4 10.87 -20.22 29.32
N MET A 5 11.88 -19.33 29.14
CA MET A 5 11.67 -18.02 28.53
C MET A 5 11.39 -18.21 27.04
N PRO A 6 10.35 -17.60 26.49
CA PRO A 6 10.12 -17.61 25.06
C PRO A 6 11.22 -16.76 24.38
N PHE A 7 12.03 -17.39 23.54
CA PHE A 7 12.94 -16.69 22.63
C PHE A 7 12.11 -15.95 21.58
N VAL A 8 11.95 -14.64 21.76
CA VAL A 8 11.42 -13.77 20.70
C VAL A 8 12.54 -13.53 19.68
N ALA A 9 12.59 -14.34 18.65
CA ALA A 9 13.50 -14.13 17.52
C ALA A 9 13.11 -12.81 16.85
N LYS A 10 13.88 -11.74 17.07
CA LYS A 10 13.78 -10.52 16.26
C LYS A 10 14.25 -10.87 14.85
N ALA A 11 13.33 -10.89 13.90
CA ALA A 11 13.68 -11.07 12.50
C ALA A 11 14.56 -9.90 12.06
N GLN A 12 15.83 -10.17 11.82
CA GLN A 12 16.78 -9.19 11.29
C GLN A 12 16.55 -8.99 9.79
N TYR A 13 16.59 -7.73 9.35
CA TYR A 13 16.66 -7.40 7.94
C TYR A 13 18.10 -7.54 7.48
N GLU A 14 18.32 -8.31 6.43
CA GLU A 14 19.66 -8.43 5.83
C GLU A 14 19.92 -7.22 4.94
N ILE A 15 21.11 -6.62 5.11
CA ILE A 15 21.68 -5.70 4.11
C ILE A 15 22.22 -6.60 3.03
N LEU A 16 21.72 -6.47 1.79
CA LEU A 16 21.99 -7.37 0.68
C LEU A 16 23.47 -7.72 0.54
N PRO A 17 23.88 -9.00 0.65
CA PRO A 17 25.05 -9.47 -0.03
C PRO A 17 24.74 -9.59 -1.53
N PHE A 18 25.64 -9.15 -2.36
CA PHE A 18 25.61 -9.37 -3.81
C PHE A 18 25.44 -10.88 -4.09
N GLY A 19 24.29 -11.28 -4.65
CA GLY A 19 24.13 -12.65 -5.13
C GLY A 19 22.77 -13.31 -4.96
N ASP A 20 22.02 -13.05 -3.89
CA ASP A 20 20.88 -13.88 -3.49
C ASP A 20 19.52 -13.46 -4.05
N VAL A 21 19.39 -12.30 -4.67
CA VAL A 21 18.14 -11.87 -5.31
C VAL A 21 18.31 -12.01 -6.83
N ILE A 22 17.57 -12.93 -7.44
CA ILE A 22 17.47 -13.00 -8.89
C ILE A 22 16.83 -11.70 -9.36
N ARG A 23 17.50 -10.99 -10.26
CA ARG A 23 17.17 -9.63 -10.69
C ARG A 23 16.94 -9.63 -12.18
N THR A 24 15.86 -9.00 -12.60
CA THR A 24 15.60 -8.79 -14.02
C THR A 24 15.75 -7.30 -14.32
N PRO A 25 16.75 -6.90 -15.14
CA PRO A 25 16.86 -5.52 -15.58
C PRO A 25 15.62 -5.10 -16.36
N ILE A 26 15.16 -3.88 -16.10
CA ILE A 26 14.05 -3.32 -16.84
C ILE A 26 14.44 -2.02 -17.52
N LYS A 27 13.87 -1.81 -18.69
CA LYS A 27 13.88 -0.52 -19.35
C LYS A 27 12.70 0.28 -18.84
N GLU A 28 12.96 1.42 -18.22
CA GLU A 28 11.89 2.30 -17.75
C GLU A 28 11.02 2.73 -18.94
N LYS A 29 9.71 2.56 -18.79
CA LYS A 29 8.75 3.09 -19.75
C LYS A 29 8.73 4.61 -19.59
N LYS A 30 9.15 5.33 -20.64
CA LYS A 30 9.13 6.79 -20.64
C LYS A 30 7.76 7.30 -21.02
N TYR A 31 7.19 8.12 -20.16
CA TYR A 31 5.94 8.84 -20.39
C TYR A 31 6.27 10.31 -20.71
N THR A 32 6.95 10.54 -21.84
CA THR A 32 7.51 11.85 -22.20
C THR A 32 6.46 12.91 -22.51
N ASP A 33 5.23 12.48 -22.80
CA ASP A 33 4.07 13.30 -23.14
C ASP A 33 3.00 13.33 -22.06
N VAL A 34 3.30 12.82 -20.84
CA VAL A 34 2.34 12.74 -19.73
C VAL A 34 2.88 13.53 -18.55
N GLU A 35 2.09 14.49 -18.06
CA GLU A 35 2.41 15.27 -16.87
C GLU A 35 2.29 14.44 -15.61
N GLY A 36 3.27 14.58 -14.68
CA GLY A 36 3.35 13.86 -13.41
C GLY A 36 4.21 12.59 -13.49
N THR A 37 3.93 11.62 -12.64
CA THR A 37 4.74 10.41 -12.47
C THR A 37 3.86 9.16 -12.33
N PRO A 38 4.27 7.99 -12.87
CA PRO A 38 3.57 6.72 -12.67
C PRO A 38 3.77 6.14 -11.26
N TYR A 39 4.71 6.68 -10.50
CA TYR A 39 5.10 6.18 -9.19
C TYR A 39 4.25 6.74 -8.07
N LEU A 40 4.18 6.01 -6.93
CA LEU A 40 3.59 6.49 -5.68
C LEU A 40 4.30 7.75 -5.18
N ILE A 41 5.63 7.72 -5.24
CA ILE A 41 6.54 8.79 -4.86
C ILE A 41 7.51 8.99 -6.03
N ASP A 42 7.71 10.22 -6.47
CA ASP A 42 8.55 10.52 -7.62
C ASP A 42 10.05 10.33 -7.34
N LYS A 43 10.45 10.32 -6.09
CA LYS A 43 11.84 10.11 -5.65
C LYS A 43 12.09 8.66 -5.29
N TRP A 44 13.34 8.23 -5.43
CA TRP A 44 13.80 6.98 -4.83
C TRP A 44 13.74 7.10 -3.32
N SER A 45 13.22 6.09 -2.65
CA SER A 45 12.96 6.11 -1.22
C SER A 45 13.57 4.90 -0.54
N LYS A 46 13.97 5.09 0.72
CA LYS A 46 14.36 3.97 1.59
C LYS A 46 13.14 3.11 1.92
N GLY A 47 13.38 1.82 2.08
CA GLY A 47 12.32 0.91 2.49
C GLY A 47 12.80 -0.50 2.78
N LYS A 48 11.85 -1.35 3.13
CA LYS A 48 12.07 -2.75 3.47
C LYS A 48 11.17 -3.62 2.62
N VAL A 49 11.65 -4.80 2.28
CA VAL A 49 10.92 -5.74 1.41
C VAL A 49 10.93 -7.12 2.06
N THR A 50 9.79 -7.74 2.12
CA THR A 50 9.63 -9.14 2.49
C THR A 50 9.17 -9.92 1.26
N LEU A 51 9.95 -10.92 0.86
CA LEU A 51 9.61 -11.81 -0.25
C LEU A 51 8.65 -12.92 0.19
N LYS A 52 7.98 -13.58 -0.74
CA LYS A 52 7.06 -14.71 -0.43
C LYS A 52 7.78 -15.90 0.20
N ASN A 53 9.07 -16.07 -0.05
CA ASN A 53 9.90 -17.10 0.61
C ASN A 53 10.32 -16.73 2.05
N GLY A 54 9.87 -15.58 2.59
CA GLY A 54 10.15 -15.10 3.94
C GLY A 54 11.43 -14.30 4.09
N LYS A 55 12.29 -14.24 3.08
CA LYS A 55 13.51 -13.42 3.13
C LYS A 55 13.17 -11.92 3.22
N ARG A 56 13.96 -11.17 3.97
CA ARG A 56 13.73 -9.75 4.26
C ARG A 56 14.97 -8.93 3.92
N TYR A 57 14.76 -7.84 3.21
CA TYR A 57 15.83 -6.96 2.72
C TYR A 57 15.52 -5.50 2.99
N GLN A 58 16.56 -4.72 3.18
CA GLN A 58 16.48 -3.26 3.26
C GLN A 58 17.13 -2.65 2.01
N TYR A 59 16.48 -1.64 1.46
CA TYR A 59 16.91 -0.92 0.27
C TYR A 59 16.96 0.59 0.54
N ASP A 60 17.92 1.26 -0.07
CA ASP A 60 18.00 2.72 -0.07
C ASP A 60 17.26 3.35 -1.27
N SER A 61 16.91 2.55 -2.26
CA SER A 61 16.37 3.01 -3.54
C SER A 61 15.23 2.13 -4.01
N LEU A 62 14.03 2.36 -3.44
CA LEU A 62 12.78 1.73 -3.86
C LEU A 62 11.87 2.74 -4.56
N ARG A 63 11.09 2.27 -5.54
CA ARG A 63 9.93 2.96 -6.10
C ARG A 63 8.80 1.97 -6.32
N TYR A 64 7.58 2.41 -6.06
CA TYR A 64 6.39 1.62 -6.37
C TYR A 64 5.67 2.24 -7.56
N ASN A 65 5.66 1.51 -8.68
CA ASN A 65 4.95 1.88 -9.90
C ASN A 65 3.46 1.52 -9.76
N LEU A 66 2.60 2.53 -9.69
CA LEU A 66 1.15 2.40 -9.51
C LEU A 66 0.40 2.06 -10.81
N MET A 67 1.03 2.27 -11.98
CA MET A 67 0.46 1.88 -13.27
C MET A 67 0.57 0.38 -13.51
N ASP A 68 1.72 -0.19 -13.15
CA ASP A 68 2.02 -1.61 -13.37
C ASP A 68 1.83 -2.47 -12.12
N ASP A 69 1.51 -1.83 -10.97
CA ASP A 69 1.39 -2.47 -9.64
C ASP A 69 2.67 -3.24 -9.24
N LYS A 70 3.86 -2.64 -9.50
CA LYS A 70 5.16 -3.28 -9.30
C LYS A 70 6.12 -2.45 -8.49
N LEU A 71 6.83 -3.12 -7.59
CA LEU A 71 7.95 -2.54 -6.85
C LEU A 71 9.23 -2.71 -7.68
N VAL A 72 10.02 -1.64 -7.75
CA VAL A 72 11.33 -1.59 -8.44
C VAL A 72 12.40 -1.01 -7.51
N PHE A 73 13.65 -1.35 -7.79
CA PHE A 73 14.81 -0.85 -7.03
C PHE A 73 15.99 -0.58 -7.95
N ILE A 74 17.00 0.14 -7.45
CA ILE A 74 18.27 0.34 -8.14
C ILE A 74 19.30 -0.66 -7.61
N ASP A 75 19.98 -1.31 -8.55
CA ASP A 75 21.14 -2.12 -8.30
C ASP A 75 22.23 -1.87 -9.36
N ALA A 76 23.46 -1.60 -8.92
CA ALA A 76 24.57 -1.24 -9.79
C ALA A 76 24.21 -0.16 -10.84
N GLY A 77 23.42 0.84 -10.44
CA GLY A 77 22.96 1.93 -11.31
C GLY A 77 21.89 1.56 -12.32
N LYS A 78 21.35 0.33 -12.27
CA LYS A 78 20.28 -0.13 -13.17
C LYS A 78 18.98 -0.35 -12.39
N MET A 79 17.87 -0.05 -13.02
CA MET A 79 16.55 -0.36 -12.47
C MET A 79 16.24 -1.84 -12.64
N MET A 80 15.78 -2.46 -11.56
CA MET A 80 15.54 -3.90 -11.47
C MET A 80 14.15 -4.20 -10.94
N HIS A 81 13.57 -5.32 -11.38
CA HIS A 81 12.46 -6.00 -10.72
C HIS A 81 12.98 -7.06 -9.77
N PHE A 82 12.17 -7.33 -8.75
CA PHE A 82 12.30 -8.54 -7.94
C PHE A 82 11.87 -9.75 -8.79
N ALA A 83 12.76 -10.72 -8.98
CA ALA A 83 12.38 -11.97 -9.64
C ALA A 83 11.60 -12.89 -8.69
N GLU A 84 11.98 -12.91 -7.40
CA GLU A 84 11.16 -13.53 -6.37
C GLU A 84 9.96 -12.63 -6.03
N PRO A 85 8.75 -13.19 -5.92
CA PRO A 85 7.57 -12.40 -5.62
C PRO A 85 7.68 -11.69 -4.27
N VAL A 86 7.43 -10.39 -4.27
CA VAL A 86 7.32 -9.59 -3.05
C VAL A 86 5.99 -9.89 -2.38
N ALA A 87 5.99 -10.14 -1.07
CA ALA A 87 4.79 -10.34 -0.25
C ALA A 87 4.33 -9.04 0.42
N GLU A 88 5.30 -8.29 0.96
CA GLU A 88 5.06 -7.05 1.68
C GLU A 88 6.26 -6.11 1.48
N PHE A 89 5.99 -4.82 1.42
CA PHE A 89 7.05 -3.81 1.47
C PHE A 89 6.64 -2.59 2.27
N GLU A 90 7.65 -1.94 2.83
CA GLU A 90 7.57 -0.67 3.54
C GLU A 90 8.36 0.35 2.72
N ILE A 91 7.78 1.52 2.47
CA ILE A 91 8.42 2.60 1.73
C ILE A 91 8.17 3.93 2.45
N ASN A 92 9.24 4.72 2.63
CA ASN A 92 9.12 6.04 3.26
C ASN A 92 8.63 7.08 2.24
N ASP A 93 7.51 7.74 2.53
CA ASP A 93 6.91 8.73 1.63
C ASP A 93 7.50 10.15 1.77
N GLY A 94 8.37 10.34 2.76
CA GLY A 94 8.99 11.63 3.07
C GLY A 94 8.04 12.67 3.68
N LYS A 95 6.80 12.28 4.01
CA LYS A 95 5.75 13.18 4.55
C LYS A 95 5.11 12.61 5.81
N THR A 96 4.41 11.50 5.68
CA THR A 96 3.70 10.84 6.78
C THR A 96 4.50 9.72 7.41
N GLY A 97 5.61 9.32 6.79
CA GLY A 97 6.51 8.28 7.27
C GLY A 97 6.49 7.03 6.41
N ASN A 98 6.47 5.87 7.05
CA ASN A 98 6.57 4.59 6.36
C ASN A 98 5.18 4.06 6.02
N LEU A 99 4.91 3.93 4.73
CA LEU A 99 3.71 3.29 4.20
C LEU A 99 3.99 1.81 3.99
N ILE A 100 3.09 0.95 4.44
CA ILE A 100 3.23 -0.50 4.34
C ILE A 100 2.23 -1.04 3.34
N TYR A 101 2.72 -1.79 2.38
CA TYR A 101 1.94 -2.43 1.33
C TYR A 101 2.09 -3.95 1.39
N LYS A 102 0.99 -4.68 1.21
CA LYS A 102 1.01 -6.14 1.08
C LYS A 102 0.16 -6.61 -0.08
N ASN A 103 0.46 -7.79 -0.58
CA ASN A 103 -0.41 -8.55 -1.48
C ASN A 103 -0.86 -9.87 -0.81
N GLY A 104 -1.41 -10.78 -1.56
CA GLY A 104 -1.91 -12.06 -1.02
C GLY A 104 -3.28 -11.94 -0.36
N LEU A 105 -3.97 -10.81 -0.52
CA LEU A 105 -5.37 -10.66 -0.11
C LEU A 105 -6.30 -11.35 -1.11
N PRO A 106 -7.51 -11.79 -0.69
CA PRO A 106 -8.48 -12.37 -1.61
C PRO A 106 -8.78 -11.46 -2.80
N ALA A 107 -9.01 -12.05 -3.98
CA ALA A 107 -9.38 -11.29 -5.17
C ALA A 107 -10.71 -10.53 -4.95
N VAL A 108 -10.78 -9.31 -5.46
CA VAL A 108 -11.97 -8.46 -5.37
C VAL A 108 -12.02 -7.51 -6.57
N ASP A 109 -13.19 -7.29 -7.15
CA ASP A 109 -13.36 -6.53 -8.39
C ASP A 109 -12.43 -7.06 -9.50
N ALA A 110 -11.67 -6.18 -10.15
CA ALA A 110 -10.64 -6.54 -11.14
C ALA A 110 -9.25 -6.79 -10.52
N LEU A 111 -9.13 -6.79 -9.18
CA LEU A 111 -7.86 -6.96 -8.46
C LEU A 111 -7.68 -8.42 -8.05
N ASN A 112 -6.46 -8.91 -8.17
CA ASN A 112 -6.12 -10.30 -7.86
C ASN A 112 -5.19 -10.40 -6.65
N THR A 113 -4.81 -11.61 -6.28
CA THR A 113 -3.95 -11.88 -5.11
C THR A 113 -2.54 -11.30 -5.23
N SER A 114 -2.11 -10.86 -6.42
CA SER A 114 -0.81 -10.19 -6.62
C SER A 114 -0.89 -8.68 -6.46
N SER A 115 -2.10 -8.11 -6.42
CA SER A 115 -2.31 -6.68 -6.24
C SER A 115 -1.87 -6.22 -4.86
N PHE A 116 -1.13 -5.10 -4.80
CA PHE A 116 -0.69 -4.51 -3.55
C PHE A 116 -1.72 -3.53 -2.99
N PHE A 117 -1.93 -3.62 -1.68
CA PHE A 117 -2.79 -2.73 -0.92
C PHE A 117 -1.98 -2.12 0.24
N GLN A 118 -2.10 -0.81 0.42
CA GLN A 118 -1.62 -0.14 1.62
C GLN A 118 -2.41 -0.64 2.83
N ILE A 119 -1.71 -0.96 3.90
CA ILE A 119 -2.32 -1.33 5.16
C ILE A 119 -2.58 -0.06 5.95
N ILE A 120 -3.84 0.19 6.28
CA ILE A 120 -4.24 1.27 7.19
C ILE A 120 -4.42 0.69 8.59
N ASN A 121 -5.05 -0.48 8.70
CA ASN A 121 -5.21 -1.18 9.98
C ASN A 121 -5.17 -2.70 9.74
N ARG A 122 -4.52 -3.46 10.65
CA ARG A 122 -4.33 -4.93 10.57
C ARG A 122 -5.15 -5.71 11.59
N ASP A 123 -6.02 -5.06 12.36
CA ASP A 123 -6.77 -5.71 13.42
C ASP A 123 -7.78 -6.73 12.89
N LYS A 124 -8.60 -7.30 13.77
CA LYS A 124 -9.59 -8.35 13.45
C LYS A 124 -10.48 -7.98 12.27
N ILE A 125 -10.93 -6.72 12.21
CA ILE A 125 -11.52 -6.13 11.00
C ILE A 125 -10.48 -5.16 10.44
N GLY A 126 -9.78 -5.60 9.40
CA GLY A 126 -8.69 -4.84 8.79
C GLY A 126 -9.19 -3.80 7.79
N LEU A 127 -8.43 -2.72 7.62
CA LEU A 127 -8.67 -1.67 6.63
C LEU A 127 -7.47 -1.55 5.70
N TYR A 128 -7.74 -1.55 4.40
CA TYR A 128 -6.75 -1.51 3.34
C TYR A 128 -7.12 -0.45 2.31
N LYS A 129 -6.11 0.12 1.65
CA LYS A 129 -6.29 1.14 0.61
C LYS A 129 -5.57 0.72 -0.65
N LYS A 130 -6.27 0.67 -1.77
CA LYS A 130 -5.67 0.58 -3.10
C LYS A 130 -5.41 1.99 -3.62
N VAL A 131 -4.16 2.26 -3.98
CA VAL A 131 -3.76 3.45 -4.72
C VAL A 131 -3.46 3.01 -6.14
N SER A 132 -4.07 3.65 -7.12
CA SER A 132 -3.87 3.34 -8.53
C SER A 132 -3.69 4.61 -9.32
N LYS A 133 -3.00 4.52 -10.46
CA LYS A 133 -2.89 5.62 -11.42
C LYS A 133 -3.43 5.20 -12.77
N SER A 134 -3.98 6.16 -13.49
CA SER A 134 -4.38 6.05 -14.88
C SER A 134 -3.95 7.31 -15.61
N ILE A 135 -3.85 7.24 -16.95
CA ILE A 135 -3.62 8.44 -17.77
C ILE A 135 -4.98 8.96 -18.21
N THR A 136 -5.22 10.23 -17.95
CA THR A 136 -6.39 10.96 -18.42
C THR A 136 -5.96 11.92 -19.53
N GLU A 137 -6.68 11.89 -20.63
CA GLU A 137 -6.48 12.81 -21.74
C GLU A 137 -7.54 13.92 -21.70
N SER A 138 -7.11 15.16 -21.90
CA SER A 138 -8.00 16.31 -22.03
C SER A 138 -7.61 17.14 -23.23
N LYS A 139 -8.61 17.64 -23.96
CA LYS A 139 -8.42 18.50 -25.11
C LYS A 139 -9.25 19.77 -24.92
N GLN A 140 -8.58 20.91 -24.94
CA GLN A 140 -9.30 22.18 -24.89
C GLN A 140 -10.03 22.42 -26.22
N TYR A 141 -11.24 22.96 -26.16
CA TYR A 141 -12.02 23.29 -27.35
C TYR A 141 -11.23 24.25 -28.27
N GLY A 142 -11.12 23.90 -29.56
CA GLY A 142 -10.35 24.67 -30.54
C GLY A 142 -8.84 24.44 -30.53
N SER A 143 -8.29 23.62 -29.63
CA SER A 143 -6.87 23.28 -29.59
C SER A 143 -6.57 21.98 -30.35
N ALA A 144 -5.43 21.92 -31.04
CA ALA A 144 -4.89 20.68 -31.60
C ALA A 144 -4.13 19.84 -30.54
N VAL A 145 -3.78 20.45 -29.39
CA VAL A 145 -2.97 19.83 -28.34
C VAL A 145 -3.83 18.98 -27.43
N VAL A 146 -3.42 17.73 -27.22
CA VAL A 146 -3.98 16.81 -26.23
C VAL A 146 -3.06 16.83 -25.02
N ASN A 147 -3.57 17.24 -23.87
CA ASN A 147 -2.86 17.19 -22.60
C ASN A 147 -3.13 15.84 -21.94
N LYS A 148 -2.06 15.16 -21.49
CA LYS A 148 -2.12 13.89 -20.78
C LYS A 148 -1.58 14.06 -19.38
N THR A 149 -2.30 13.59 -18.39
CA THR A 149 -1.91 13.69 -16.96
C THR A 149 -2.12 12.36 -16.25
N PHE A 150 -1.25 12.06 -15.28
CA PHE A 150 -1.49 10.96 -14.37
C PHE A 150 -2.56 11.33 -13.34
N ASN A 151 -3.67 10.62 -13.37
CA ASN A 151 -4.73 10.74 -12.37
C ASN A 151 -4.58 9.64 -11.32
N THR A 152 -4.64 10.02 -10.03
CA THR A 152 -4.54 9.08 -8.89
C THR A 152 -5.92 8.80 -8.35
N THR A 153 -6.25 7.53 -8.15
CA THR A 153 -7.50 7.06 -7.54
C THR A 153 -7.23 6.27 -6.28
N TYR A 154 -8.15 6.40 -5.32
CA TYR A 154 -8.11 5.72 -4.03
C TYR A 154 -9.36 4.88 -3.86
N SER A 155 -9.19 3.63 -3.45
CA SER A 155 -10.30 2.76 -3.08
C SER A 155 -9.99 2.07 -1.76
N TYR A 156 -10.98 1.95 -0.89
CA TYR A 156 -10.81 1.32 0.42
C TYR A 156 -11.49 -0.03 0.44
N TYR A 157 -10.90 -0.93 1.21
CA TYR A 157 -11.33 -2.32 1.35
C TYR A 157 -11.24 -2.74 2.81
N SER A 158 -12.13 -3.62 3.23
CA SER A 158 -12.07 -4.25 4.55
C SER A 158 -11.84 -5.75 4.40
N LEU A 159 -11.12 -6.31 5.37
CA LEU A 159 -10.99 -7.75 5.58
C LEU A 159 -11.67 -8.13 6.88
N LYS A 160 -12.79 -8.85 6.81
CA LYS A 160 -13.53 -9.36 7.98
C LYS A 160 -13.81 -10.84 7.79
N ASN A 161 -13.37 -11.68 8.70
CA ASN A 161 -13.60 -13.13 8.67
C ASN A 161 -13.18 -13.80 7.33
N GLY A 162 -12.07 -13.38 6.75
CA GLY A 162 -11.58 -13.88 5.47
C GLY A 162 -12.26 -13.29 4.23
N ILE A 163 -13.32 -12.52 4.38
CA ILE A 163 -14.01 -11.82 3.28
C ILE A 163 -13.35 -10.47 3.06
N PHE A 164 -12.82 -10.27 1.85
CA PHE A 164 -12.22 -9.02 1.42
C PHE A 164 -13.18 -8.28 0.49
N SER A 165 -13.63 -7.10 0.87
CA SER A 165 -14.67 -6.36 0.16
C SER A 165 -14.38 -4.87 0.08
N LYS A 166 -14.80 -4.24 -1.02
CA LYS A 166 -14.70 -2.79 -1.21
C LYS A 166 -15.67 -2.06 -0.28
N ILE A 167 -15.20 -0.96 0.30
CA ILE A 167 -16.03 -0.10 1.15
C ILE A 167 -15.91 1.37 0.73
N VAL A 168 -16.95 2.14 1.04
CA VAL A 168 -16.87 3.60 1.01
C VAL A 168 -16.54 4.06 2.43
N PRO A 169 -15.45 4.83 2.67
CA PRO A 169 -15.08 5.26 4.01
C PRO A 169 -16.07 6.33 4.52
N ASN A 170 -17.11 5.89 5.17
CA ASN A 170 -18.13 6.72 5.82
C ASN A 170 -18.73 5.99 7.02
N LYS A 171 -19.47 6.72 7.86
CA LYS A 171 -20.10 6.18 9.06
C LYS A 171 -20.95 4.95 8.78
N LYS A 172 -21.80 4.98 7.73
CA LYS A 172 -22.70 3.88 7.38
C LYS A 172 -21.97 2.60 7.06
N SER A 173 -20.93 2.68 6.22
CA SER A 173 -20.14 1.51 5.82
C SER A 173 -19.31 0.94 6.97
N ILE A 174 -18.79 1.81 7.85
CA ILE A 174 -18.06 1.37 9.05
C ILE A 174 -19.01 0.63 10.00
N LEU A 175 -20.22 1.16 10.25
CA LEU A 175 -21.21 0.49 11.09
C LEU A 175 -21.63 -0.88 10.54
N ALA A 176 -21.73 -1.02 9.21
CA ALA A 176 -22.04 -2.31 8.59
C ALA A 176 -20.93 -3.38 8.84
N LEU A 177 -19.68 -2.95 9.04
CA LEU A 177 -18.58 -3.84 9.38
C LEU A 177 -18.56 -4.23 10.86
N PHE A 178 -18.84 -3.25 11.74
CA PHE A 178 -18.78 -3.39 13.20
C PHE A 178 -20.18 -3.50 13.80
N GLU A 179 -20.75 -4.70 13.73
CA GLU A 179 -22.06 -4.99 14.32
C GLU A 179 -22.11 -4.62 15.81
N ASN A 180 -23.20 -4.02 16.26
CA ASN A 180 -23.44 -3.61 17.65
C ASN A 180 -22.47 -2.56 18.22
N LYS A 181 -21.70 -1.87 17.37
CA LYS A 181 -20.75 -0.81 17.78
C LYS A 181 -21.28 0.62 17.50
N GLU A 182 -22.57 0.79 17.22
CA GLU A 182 -23.13 2.09 16.85
C GLU A 182 -22.96 3.14 17.95
N ASN A 183 -23.27 2.80 19.20
CA ASN A 183 -23.10 3.72 20.32
C ASN A 183 -21.64 4.13 20.49
N GLN A 184 -20.72 3.17 20.41
CA GLN A 184 -19.27 3.43 20.52
C GLN A 184 -18.77 4.36 19.41
N LEU A 185 -19.19 4.12 18.16
CA LEU A 185 -18.82 5.00 17.04
C LEU A 185 -19.42 6.39 17.22
N ASN A 186 -20.69 6.50 17.66
CA ASN A 186 -21.35 7.79 17.88
C ASN A 186 -20.64 8.60 18.98
N GLU A 187 -20.23 7.98 20.08
CA GLU A 187 -19.46 8.60 21.17
C GLU A 187 -18.10 9.07 20.68
N TYR A 188 -17.41 8.22 19.91
CA TYR A 188 -16.11 8.58 19.31
C TYR A 188 -16.24 9.82 18.42
N LEU A 189 -17.23 9.85 17.52
CA LEU A 189 -17.46 10.96 16.59
C LEU A 189 -17.94 12.26 17.28
N LYS A 190 -18.54 12.18 18.48
CA LYS A 190 -18.86 13.36 19.28
C LYS A 190 -17.61 13.93 19.97
N SER A 191 -16.69 13.07 20.38
CA SER A 191 -15.48 13.46 21.12
C SER A 191 -14.31 13.86 20.24
N GLN A 192 -14.29 13.42 18.98
CA GLN A 192 -13.20 13.62 18.04
C GLN A 192 -13.71 14.19 16.70
N LYS A 193 -13.01 15.21 16.20
CA LYS A 193 -13.25 15.66 14.81
C LYS A 193 -12.61 14.64 13.86
N VAL A 194 -13.42 13.98 13.05
CA VAL A 194 -13.01 12.92 12.13
C VAL A 194 -13.21 13.35 10.69
N ASP A 195 -12.18 13.16 9.88
CA ASP A 195 -12.28 13.19 8.40
C ASP A 195 -12.19 11.76 7.86
N PHE A 196 -13.29 11.23 7.33
CA PHE A 196 -13.33 9.90 6.71
C PHE A 196 -12.49 9.77 5.42
N LYS A 197 -11.90 10.86 4.93
CA LYS A 197 -10.95 10.85 3.82
C LYS A 197 -9.49 10.82 4.29
N ASN A 198 -9.26 10.93 5.60
CA ASN A 198 -7.94 10.90 6.22
C ASN A 198 -7.61 9.51 6.73
N ASP A 199 -6.52 8.92 6.23
CA ASP A 199 -6.10 7.56 6.59
C ASP A 199 -5.82 7.40 8.09
N ALA A 200 -5.19 8.40 8.73
CA ALA A 200 -4.87 8.35 10.15
C ALA A 200 -6.14 8.39 11.03
N ASP A 201 -7.16 9.12 10.62
CA ASP A 201 -8.44 9.14 11.33
C ASP A 201 -9.19 7.82 11.17
N LEU A 202 -9.16 7.24 9.96
CA LEU A 202 -9.72 5.90 9.71
C LEU A 202 -9.00 4.82 10.52
N GLU A 203 -7.67 4.87 10.59
CA GLU A 203 -6.88 3.94 11.41
C GLU A 203 -7.31 4.01 12.89
N LYS A 204 -7.44 5.22 13.45
CA LYS A 204 -7.88 5.41 14.85
C LYS A 204 -9.27 4.85 15.09
N ILE A 205 -10.23 5.10 14.18
CA ILE A 205 -11.59 4.55 14.28
C ILE A 205 -11.56 3.02 14.28
N PHE A 206 -10.87 2.41 13.31
CA PHE A 206 -10.78 0.95 13.23
C PHE A 206 -10.11 0.35 14.46
N THR A 207 -9.00 0.95 14.94
CA THR A 207 -8.34 0.53 16.18
C THR A 207 -9.26 0.65 17.40
N TYR A 208 -10.04 1.72 17.48
CA TYR A 208 -11.00 1.91 18.57
C TYR A 208 -12.15 0.88 18.56
N LEU A 209 -12.72 0.61 17.38
CA LEU A 209 -13.86 -0.30 17.24
C LEU A 209 -13.46 -1.79 17.30
N ASN A 210 -12.21 -2.13 17.03
CA ASN A 210 -11.70 -3.50 17.14
C ASN A 210 -11.46 -3.97 18.59
N LYS A 211 -11.47 -3.05 19.56
CA LYS A 211 -11.40 -3.38 21.01
C LYS A 211 -12.73 -3.91 21.51
#